data_f12be3645d3ab9557d49240d829397dc
#
_entry.id   f12be3645d3ab9557d49240d829397dc
#
_cell.length_a   1.000
_cell.length_b   1.000
_cell.length_c   1.000
_cell.angle_alpha   90.00
_cell.angle_beta   90.00
_cell.angle_gamma   90.00
#
_symmetry.space_group_name_H-M   'P 1'
#
loop_
_entity.id
_entity.type
_entity.pdbx_description
1 polymer ?
#
loop_
_entity_poly.entity_id
_entity_poly.type
_entity_poly.pdbx_seq_one_letter_code
_entity_poly.pdbx_strand_id
1 'polypeptide(L)'
;MTAVTDDRPSRRQAILDAALECFLANTVSATTIDAIRDRSGASIGSIYHFFGSKDGLATQLYVELLADHHANYLDALRANRSAKAGITGAVHAHLRWVAANRDRARYVFIWRELEVVDRREPAISALNEELYRVASQWLAGHVAAGRIRALSPRMFQALWMGATLEYARLWMSHPTTAADLVGAGDALANAAWEAVRGRRR
;
A
#
# COMPACT_ATOMS: atom_id res chain seq x y z
N MET A 1 -35.43 10.16 -15.94
CA MET A 1 -35.34 9.00 -15.02
C MET A 1 -33.86 8.77 -14.75
N THR A 2 -33.33 9.34 -13.69
CA THR A 2 -31.94 9.19 -13.26
C THR A 2 -31.85 7.87 -12.49
N ALA A 3 -31.09 6.92 -13.01
CA ALA A 3 -30.79 5.68 -12.32
C ALA A 3 -29.99 6.03 -11.05
N VAL A 4 -30.58 5.85 -9.89
CA VAL A 4 -29.89 5.85 -8.60
C VAL A 4 -29.04 4.59 -8.61
N THR A 5 -27.73 4.75 -8.82
CA THR A 5 -26.76 3.68 -8.58
C THR A 5 -26.88 3.31 -7.11
N ASP A 6 -27.27 2.05 -6.84
CA ASP A 6 -27.30 1.47 -5.49
C ASP A 6 -25.87 1.45 -4.96
N ASP A 7 -25.53 2.45 -4.15
CA ASP A 7 -24.17 2.68 -3.59
C ASP A 7 -23.90 1.77 -2.37
N ARG A 8 -24.65 0.67 -2.24
CA ARG A 8 -24.38 -0.33 -1.22
C ARG A 8 -23.15 -1.15 -1.61
N PRO A 9 -22.16 -1.29 -0.71
CA PRO A 9 -21.02 -2.14 -0.98
C PRO A 9 -21.49 -3.55 -1.33
N SER A 10 -20.83 -4.17 -2.32
CA SER A 10 -21.13 -5.56 -2.64
C SER A 10 -20.97 -6.41 -1.37
N ARG A 11 -21.72 -7.54 -1.29
CA ARG A 11 -21.61 -8.47 -0.14
C ARG A 11 -20.15 -8.89 0.10
N ARG A 12 -19.39 -9.08 -0.96
CA ARG A 12 -17.97 -9.40 -0.88
C ARG A 12 -17.17 -8.26 -0.23
N GLN A 13 -17.44 -7.01 -0.60
CA GLN A 13 -16.76 -5.85 -0.02
C GLN A 13 -17.14 -5.67 1.47
N ALA A 14 -18.40 -5.85 1.82
CA ALA A 14 -18.84 -5.79 3.21
C ALA A 14 -18.11 -6.82 4.11
N ILE A 15 -17.85 -8.03 3.57
CA ILE A 15 -17.05 -9.05 4.29
C ILE A 15 -15.60 -8.59 4.46
N LEU A 16 -14.96 -8.03 3.43
CA LEU A 16 -13.56 -7.54 3.49
C LEU A 16 -13.42 -6.39 4.48
N ASP A 17 -14.36 -5.43 4.48
CA ASP A 17 -14.34 -4.29 5.41
C ASP A 17 -14.52 -4.77 6.85
N ALA A 18 -15.46 -5.68 7.11
CA ALA A 18 -15.66 -6.29 8.42
C ALA A 18 -14.44 -7.11 8.87
N ALA A 19 -13.81 -7.83 7.95
CA ALA A 19 -12.60 -8.58 8.24
C ALA A 19 -11.43 -7.66 8.63
N LEU A 20 -11.24 -6.55 7.92
CA LEU A 20 -10.22 -5.55 8.26
C LEU A 20 -10.40 -5.05 9.70
N GLU A 21 -11.62 -4.65 10.07
CA GLU A 21 -11.91 -4.16 11.41
C GLU A 21 -11.68 -5.25 12.47
N CYS A 22 -12.14 -6.47 12.24
CA CYS A 22 -11.96 -7.58 13.16
C CYS A 22 -10.48 -7.95 13.33
N PHE A 23 -9.72 -7.98 12.25
CA PHE A 23 -8.30 -8.30 12.27
C PHE A 23 -7.48 -7.21 12.96
N LEU A 24 -7.82 -5.94 12.81
CA LEU A 24 -7.15 -4.83 13.48
C LEU A 24 -7.49 -4.73 14.97
N ALA A 25 -8.68 -5.15 15.37
CA ALA A 25 -9.08 -5.19 16.78
C ALA A 25 -8.46 -6.38 17.53
N ASN A 26 -8.31 -7.52 16.83
CA ASN A 26 -7.73 -8.74 17.35
C ASN A 26 -6.60 -9.20 16.39
N THR A 27 -5.97 -10.31 16.57
CA THR A 27 -5.11 -10.88 15.52
C THR A 27 -5.96 -11.69 14.52
N VAL A 28 -5.45 -12.01 13.32
CA VAL A 28 -6.14 -12.92 12.38
C VAL A 28 -6.39 -14.26 13.06
N SER A 29 -5.41 -14.78 13.81
CA SER A 29 -5.53 -16.03 14.56
C SER A 29 -6.64 -15.98 15.62
N ALA A 30 -6.76 -14.88 16.35
CA ALA A 30 -7.77 -14.70 17.41
C ALA A 30 -9.17 -14.34 16.88
N THR A 31 -9.29 -13.84 15.64
CA THR A 31 -10.58 -13.51 15.01
C THR A 31 -11.33 -14.79 14.63
N THR A 32 -12.64 -14.82 14.89
CA THR A 32 -13.53 -15.90 14.48
C THR A 32 -14.34 -15.52 13.24
N ILE A 33 -14.77 -16.53 12.47
CA ILE A 33 -15.69 -16.31 11.33
C ILE A 33 -17.04 -15.75 11.80
N ASP A 34 -17.49 -16.15 13.00
CA ASP A 34 -18.72 -15.60 13.59
C ASP A 34 -18.63 -14.10 13.84
N ALA A 35 -17.50 -13.61 14.36
CA ALA A 35 -17.29 -12.16 14.54
C ALA A 35 -17.36 -11.38 13.21
N ILE A 36 -16.80 -11.94 12.14
CA ILE A 36 -16.85 -11.34 10.80
C ILE A 36 -18.29 -11.42 10.24
N ARG A 37 -19.00 -12.55 10.45
CA ARG A 37 -20.41 -12.68 10.07
C ARG A 37 -21.28 -11.61 10.73
N ASP A 38 -21.17 -11.46 12.05
CA ASP A 38 -21.99 -10.54 12.83
C ASP A 38 -21.75 -9.09 12.42
N ARG A 39 -20.53 -8.75 12.07
CA ARG A 39 -20.16 -7.40 11.63
C ARG A 39 -20.52 -7.11 10.18
N SER A 40 -20.35 -8.06 9.27
CA SER A 40 -20.62 -7.90 7.84
C SER A 40 -22.09 -8.06 7.46
N GLY A 41 -22.89 -8.72 8.31
CA GLY A 41 -24.24 -9.15 8.00
C GLY A 41 -24.30 -10.27 6.94
N ALA A 42 -23.17 -10.83 6.54
CA ALA A 42 -23.11 -11.93 5.58
C ALA A 42 -23.35 -13.28 6.28
N SER A 43 -23.83 -14.29 5.54
CA SER A 43 -23.87 -15.65 6.08
C SER A 43 -22.48 -16.29 6.10
N ILE A 44 -22.24 -17.22 7.01
CA ILE A 44 -21.01 -18.04 7.06
C ILE A 44 -20.78 -18.73 5.71
N GLY A 45 -21.84 -19.28 5.08
CA GLY A 45 -21.73 -19.88 3.76
C GLY A 45 -21.26 -18.91 2.69
N SER A 46 -21.68 -17.63 2.73
CA SER A 46 -21.17 -16.60 1.80
C SER A 46 -19.69 -16.30 2.04
N ILE A 47 -19.24 -16.25 3.29
CA ILE A 47 -17.82 -16.00 3.62
C ILE A 47 -16.95 -17.13 3.04
N TYR A 48 -17.31 -18.38 3.29
CA TYR A 48 -16.56 -19.52 2.75
C TYR A 48 -16.67 -19.63 1.23
N HIS A 49 -17.82 -19.28 0.65
CA HIS A 49 -17.98 -19.27 -0.81
C HIS A 49 -17.01 -18.28 -1.50
N PHE A 50 -16.83 -17.08 -0.94
CA PHE A 50 -15.96 -16.07 -1.56
C PHE A 50 -14.47 -16.31 -1.27
N PHE A 51 -14.13 -16.82 -0.10
CA PHE A 51 -12.74 -16.76 0.39
C PHE A 51 -12.15 -18.13 0.79
N GLY A 52 -12.95 -19.18 0.79
CA GLY A 52 -12.53 -20.56 1.10
C GLY A 52 -12.21 -20.80 2.58
N SER A 53 -11.47 -19.90 3.21
CA SER A 53 -11.06 -19.99 4.62
C SER A 53 -10.87 -18.61 5.23
N LYS A 54 -10.64 -18.55 6.55
CA LYS A 54 -10.25 -17.31 7.25
C LYS A 54 -8.90 -16.79 6.74
N ASP A 55 -7.95 -17.68 6.52
CA ASP A 55 -6.62 -17.31 6.01
C ASP A 55 -6.70 -16.86 4.55
N GLY A 56 -7.56 -17.49 3.74
CA GLY A 56 -7.88 -17.04 2.38
C GLY A 56 -8.49 -15.64 2.37
N LEU A 57 -9.40 -15.35 3.31
CA LEU A 57 -9.96 -14.01 3.48
C LEU A 57 -8.88 -12.99 3.88
N ALA A 58 -8.01 -13.32 4.82
CA ALA A 58 -6.91 -12.45 5.25
C ALA A 58 -5.93 -12.17 4.10
N THR A 59 -5.58 -13.21 3.35
CA THR A 59 -4.69 -13.10 2.17
C THR A 59 -5.33 -12.23 1.08
N GLN A 60 -6.61 -12.47 0.75
CA GLN A 60 -7.30 -11.71 -0.29
C GLN A 60 -7.44 -10.23 0.09
N LEU A 61 -7.75 -9.94 1.37
CA LEU A 61 -7.76 -8.58 1.89
C LEU A 61 -6.39 -7.91 1.73
N TYR A 62 -5.30 -8.60 2.09
CA TYR A 62 -3.95 -8.07 1.92
C TYR A 62 -3.61 -7.79 0.46
N VAL A 63 -3.93 -8.72 -0.45
CA VAL A 63 -3.69 -8.58 -1.90
C VAL A 63 -4.40 -7.34 -2.46
N GLU A 64 -5.69 -7.14 -2.11
CA GLU A 64 -6.46 -6.00 -2.61
C GLU A 64 -5.94 -4.67 -2.09
N LEU A 65 -5.61 -4.58 -0.80
CA LEU A 65 -5.07 -3.37 -0.21
C LEU A 65 -3.66 -3.04 -0.74
N LEU A 66 -2.83 -4.06 -0.98
CA LEU A 66 -1.53 -3.90 -1.60
C LEU A 66 -1.65 -3.44 -3.05
N ALA A 67 -2.61 -4.00 -3.81
CA ALA A 67 -2.88 -3.60 -5.19
C ALA A 67 -3.31 -2.13 -5.28
N ASP A 68 -4.22 -1.69 -4.40
CA ASP A 68 -4.66 -0.30 -4.32
C ASP A 68 -3.49 0.65 -4.01
N HIS A 69 -2.64 0.29 -3.04
CA HIS A 69 -1.43 1.07 -2.73
C HIS A 69 -0.46 1.11 -3.91
N HIS A 70 -0.21 -0.02 -4.60
CA HIS A 70 0.68 -0.07 -5.76
C HIS A 70 0.14 0.76 -6.93
N ALA A 71 -1.17 0.73 -7.21
CA ALA A 71 -1.80 1.54 -8.23
C ALA A 71 -1.57 3.03 -7.97
N ASN A 72 -1.85 3.51 -6.75
CA ASN A 72 -1.61 4.90 -6.36
C ASN A 72 -0.14 5.33 -6.53
N TYR A 73 0.80 4.47 -6.21
CA TYR A 73 2.22 4.72 -6.37
C TYR A 73 2.64 4.77 -7.85
N LEU A 74 2.19 3.83 -8.67
CA LEU A 74 2.49 3.76 -10.10
C LEU A 74 1.88 4.93 -10.86
N ASP A 75 0.68 5.37 -10.50
CA ASP A 75 0.04 6.54 -11.10
C ASP A 75 0.85 7.81 -10.84
N ALA A 76 1.40 7.97 -9.63
CA ALA A 76 2.29 9.07 -9.33
C ALA A 76 3.57 9.05 -10.17
N LEU A 77 4.13 7.88 -10.49
CA LEU A 77 5.28 7.76 -11.40
C LEU A 77 4.88 8.09 -12.85
N ARG A 78 3.79 7.51 -13.35
CA ARG A 78 3.33 7.70 -14.74
C ARG A 78 2.93 9.13 -15.05
N ALA A 79 2.32 9.82 -14.09
CA ALA A 79 1.92 11.22 -14.22
C ALA A 79 3.11 12.18 -14.38
N ASN A 80 4.33 11.75 -14.03
CA ASN A 80 5.49 12.63 -13.97
C ASN A 80 6.59 12.20 -14.94
N ARG A 81 6.87 13.09 -15.91
CA ARG A 81 7.94 12.87 -16.90
C ARG A 81 9.33 13.26 -16.41
N SER A 82 9.46 14.15 -15.43
CA SER A 82 10.74 14.54 -14.89
C SER A 82 11.18 13.62 -13.75
N ALA A 83 12.48 13.34 -13.67
CA ALA A 83 13.05 12.50 -12.61
C ALA A 83 12.69 13.01 -11.20
N LYS A 84 12.86 14.33 -10.98
CA LYS A 84 12.55 14.94 -9.69
C LYS A 84 11.08 14.78 -9.34
N ALA A 85 10.17 15.17 -10.25
CA ALA A 85 8.74 15.12 -9.98
C ALA A 85 8.24 13.67 -9.75
N GLY A 86 8.77 12.66 -10.45
CA GLY A 86 8.42 11.26 -10.21
C GLY A 86 8.89 10.77 -8.86
N ILE A 87 10.16 11.04 -8.47
CA ILE A 87 10.70 10.67 -7.17
C ILE A 87 9.93 11.32 -6.03
N THR A 88 9.72 12.64 -6.08
CA THR A 88 9.01 13.39 -5.03
C THR A 88 7.51 13.08 -5.04
N GLY A 89 6.90 12.93 -6.21
CA GLY A 89 5.49 12.59 -6.36
C GLY A 89 5.11 11.26 -5.73
N ALA A 90 5.96 10.23 -5.87
CA ALA A 90 5.73 8.94 -5.24
C ALA A 90 5.79 9.00 -3.70
N VAL A 91 6.68 9.82 -3.13
CA VAL A 91 6.73 10.07 -1.68
C VAL A 91 5.42 10.69 -1.21
N HIS A 92 4.98 11.76 -1.86
CA HIS A 92 3.72 12.41 -1.52
C HIS A 92 2.50 11.50 -1.72
N ALA A 93 2.49 10.69 -2.77
CA ALA A 93 1.41 9.74 -3.03
C ALA A 93 1.31 8.72 -1.89
N HIS A 94 2.45 8.14 -1.46
CA HIS A 94 2.49 7.21 -0.33
C HIS A 94 1.94 7.83 0.95
N LEU A 95 2.43 9.01 1.34
CA LEU A 95 1.99 9.67 2.58
C LEU A 95 0.50 10.04 2.56
N ARG A 96 0.00 10.55 1.43
CA ARG A 96 -1.43 10.84 1.26
C ARG A 96 -2.28 9.58 1.33
N TRP A 97 -1.83 8.49 0.71
CA TRP A 97 -2.55 7.22 0.77
C TRP A 97 -2.62 6.68 2.20
N VAL A 98 -1.50 6.70 2.93
CA VAL A 98 -1.45 6.28 4.35
C VAL A 98 -2.35 7.16 5.21
N ALA A 99 -2.32 8.48 5.02
CA ALA A 99 -3.15 9.42 5.76
C ALA A 99 -4.67 9.20 5.54
N ALA A 100 -5.05 8.94 4.29
CA ALA A 100 -6.44 8.68 3.91
C ALA A 100 -6.93 7.28 4.27
N ASN A 101 -6.02 6.30 4.39
CA ASN A 101 -6.35 4.87 4.55
C ASN A 101 -5.60 4.25 5.75
N ARG A 102 -5.62 4.92 6.91
CA ARG A 102 -4.80 4.54 8.06
C ARG A 102 -4.91 3.06 8.44
N ASP A 103 -6.12 2.55 8.56
CA ASP A 103 -6.36 1.17 8.99
C ASP A 103 -5.93 0.17 7.90
N ARG A 104 -6.17 0.48 6.63
CA ARG A 104 -5.66 -0.30 5.50
C ARG A 104 -4.13 -0.30 5.48
N ALA A 105 -3.51 0.87 5.69
CA ALA A 105 -2.06 0.99 5.77
C ALA A 105 -1.47 0.21 6.95
N ARG A 106 -2.11 0.23 8.11
CA ARG A 106 -1.71 -0.58 9.26
C ARG A 106 -1.74 -2.07 8.91
N TYR A 107 -2.79 -2.54 8.28
CA TYR A 107 -2.91 -3.94 7.87
C TYR A 107 -1.80 -4.33 6.87
N VAL A 108 -1.49 -3.49 5.88
CA VAL A 108 -0.48 -3.78 4.87
C VAL A 108 0.95 -3.66 5.41
N PHE A 109 1.27 -2.63 6.21
CA PHE A 109 2.66 -2.29 6.52
C PHE A 109 3.12 -2.67 7.93
N ILE A 110 2.22 -2.71 8.92
CA ILE A 110 2.56 -3.09 10.29
C ILE A 110 2.30 -4.59 10.50
N TRP A 111 1.15 -5.09 10.03
CA TRP A 111 0.78 -6.50 10.16
C TRP A 111 1.60 -7.44 9.28
N ARG A 112 2.33 -6.90 8.31
CA ARG A 112 3.26 -7.68 7.47
C ARG A 112 4.30 -8.49 8.29
N GLU A 113 4.56 -8.12 9.53
CA GLU A 113 5.49 -8.81 10.42
C GLU A 113 4.85 -9.96 11.21
N LEU A 114 3.52 -10.07 11.21
CA LEU A 114 2.76 -11.05 11.96
C LEU A 114 2.24 -12.20 11.07
N GLU A 115 3.08 -13.17 10.79
CA GLU A 115 2.89 -14.62 10.51
C GLU A 115 1.80 -15.11 9.52
N VAL A 116 0.79 -14.36 9.10
CA VAL A 116 -0.39 -14.93 8.44
C VAL A 116 -0.35 -14.84 6.90
N VAL A 117 0.39 -13.90 6.34
CA VAL A 117 0.47 -13.75 4.89
C VAL A 117 1.78 -14.29 4.37
N ASP A 118 1.75 -15.46 3.76
CA ASP A 118 2.94 -15.98 3.05
C ASP A 118 3.30 -15.04 1.89
N ARG A 119 4.45 -14.39 2.01
CA ARG A 119 4.97 -13.49 0.94
C ARG A 119 5.25 -14.21 -0.38
N ARG A 120 5.23 -15.55 -0.37
CA ARG A 120 5.34 -16.41 -1.56
C ARG A 120 3.99 -16.66 -2.21
N GLU A 121 2.90 -16.13 -1.64
CA GLU A 121 1.59 -16.20 -2.28
C GLU A 121 1.71 -15.68 -3.72
N PRO A 122 1.33 -16.44 -4.74
CA PRO A 122 1.53 -16.07 -6.14
C PRO A 122 0.94 -14.70 -6.49
N ALA A 123 -0.21 -14.34 -5.93
CA ALA A 123 -0.84 -13.05 -6.17
C ALA A 123 0.00 -11.87 -5.62
N ILE A 124 0.63 -12.03 -4.46
CA ILE A 124 1.52 -11.01 -3.87
C ILE A 124 2.80 -10.88 -4.69
N SER A 125 3.37 -12.01 -5.10
CA SER A 125 4.56 -12.04 -5.94
C SER A 125 4.30 -11.32 -7.26
N ALA A 126 3.18 -11.62 -7.93
CA ALA A 126 2.80 -10.98 -9.20
C ALA A 126 2.62 -9.46 -9.05
N LEU A 127 1.98 -8.98 -7.97
CA LEU A 127 1.84 -7.54 -7.70
C LEU A 127 3.19 -6.85 -7.52
N ASN A 128 4.09 -7.48 -6.78
CA ASN A 128 5.44 -6.94 -6.57
C ASN A 128 6.26 -6.94 -7.87
N GLU A 129 6.19 -8.00 -8.65
CA GLU A 129 6.88 -8.09 -9.95
C GLU A 129 6.40 -6.99 -10.91
N GLU A 130 5.09 -6.76 -11.00
CA GLU A 130 4.54 -5.69 -11.83
C GLU A 130 4.99 -4.31 -11.36
N LEU A 131 4.96 -4.04 -10.05
CA LEU A 131 5.48 -2.80 -9.47
C LEU A 131 6.95 -2.59 -9.84
N TYR A 132 7.80 -3.62 -9.64
CA TYR A 132 9.21 -3.54 -9.97
C TYR A 132 9.46 -3.36 -11.47
N ARG A 133 8.72 -4.05 -12.31
CA ARG A 133 8.82 -3.93 -13.76
C ARG A 133 8.55 -2.51 -14.23
N VAL A 134 7.41 -1.93 -13.82
CA VAL A 134 7.02 -0.57 -14.23
C VAL A 134 7.97 0.48 -13.66
N ALA A 135 8.30 0.39 -12.38
CA ALA A 135 9.24 1.32 -11.74
C ALA A 135 10.63 1.26 -12.39
N SER A 136 11.14 0.04 -12.69
CA SER A 136 12.44 -0.14 -13.33
C SER A 136 12.47 0.43 -14.75
N GLN A 137 11.40 0.27 -15.54
CA GLN A 137 11.29 0.86 -16.87
C GLN A 137 11.32 2.39 -16.82
N TRP A 138 10.58 2.98 -15.89
CA TRP A 138 10.59 4.42 -15.69
C TRP A 138 11.97 4.94 -15.27
N LEU A 139 12.63 4.24 -14.33
CA LEU A 139 13.97 4.59 -13.84
C LEU A 139 15.05 4.49 -14.91
N ALA A 140 15.03 3.45 -15.77
CA ALA A 140 16.09 3.16 -16.73
C ALA A 140 16.39 4.37 -17.63
N GLY A 141 15.37 5.06 -18.14
CA GLY A 141 15.54 6.26 -18.96
C GLY A 141 16.15 7.44 -18.20
N HIS A 142 15.89 7.56 -16.90
CA HIS A 142 16.46 8.61 -16.08
C HIS A 142 17.90 8.32 -15.64
N VAL A 143 18.23 7.04 -15.39
CA VAL A 143 19.59 6.60 -15.09
C VAL A 143 20.48 6.73 -16.33
N ALA A 144 20.02 6.28 -17.49
CA ALA A 144 20.76 6.41 -18.76
C ALA A 144 21.07 7.88 -19.11
N ALA A 145 20.14 8.79 -18.79
CA ALA A 145 20.33 10.23 -18.99
C ALA A 145 21.11 10.94 -17.86
N GLY A 146 21.65 10.20 -16.89
CA GLY A 146 22.41 10.74 -15.75
C GLY A 146 21.60 11.58 -14.76
N ARG A 147 20.29 11.60 -14.87
CA ARG A 147 19.41 12.35 -13.97
C ARG A 147 19.22 11.67 -12.62
N ILE A 148 19.33 10.35 -12.58
CA ILE A 148 19.30 9.51 -11.38
C ILE A 148 20.60 8.71 -11.33
N ARG A 149 21.10 8.45 -10.14
CA ARG A 149 22.31 7.65 -9.90
C ARG A 149 22.07 6.19 -10.29
N ALA A 150 23.07 5.56 -10.93
CA ALA A 150 23.10 4.12 -11.10
C ALA A 150 23.36 3.45 -9.74
N LEU A 151 22.32 2.85 -9.17
CA LEU A 151 22.33 2.16 -7.87
C LEU A 151 21.76 0.76 -8.04
N SER A 152 22.14 -0.17 -7.16
CA SER A 152 21.44 -1.45 -7.10
C SER A 152 19.96 -1.23 -6.72
N PRO A 153 19.02 -2.10 -7.15
CA PRO A 153 17.60 -1.92 -6.84
C PRO A 153 17.31 -1.78 -5.33
N ARG A 154 17.99 -2.57 -4.49
CA ARG A 154 17.84 -2.51 -3.02
C ARG A 154 18.33 -1.18 -2.45
N MET A 155 19.48 -0.69 -2.91
CA MET A 155 20.04 0.59 -2.46
C MET A 155 19.16 1.74 -2.93
N PHE A 156 18.68 1.70 -4.17
CA PHE A 156 17.75 2.69 -4.70
C PHE A 156 16.48 2.77 -3.86
N GLN A 157 15.84 1.62 -3.59
CA GLN A 157 14.63 1.55 -2.77
C GLN A 157 14.86 2.10 -1.36
N ALA A 158 15.98 1.73 -0.72
CA ALA A 158 16.31 2.19 0.63
C ALA A 158 16.50 3.72 0.68
N LEU A 159 17.21 4.28 -0.28
CA LEU A 159 17.47 5.73 -0.34
C LEU A 159 16.25 6.54 -0.77
N TRP A 160 15.40 5.97 -1.62
CA TRP A 160 14.21 6.67 -2.12
C TRP A 160 13.08 6.66 -1.09
N MET A 161 12.69 5.48 -0.61
CA MET A 161 11.49 5.32 0.18
C MET A 161 11.75 5.00 1.66
N GLY A 162 12.98 4.66 2.03
CA GLY A 162 13.27 4.16 3.37
C GLY A 162 12.83 5.09 4.49
N ALA A 163 13.24 6.35 4.43
CA ALA A 163 12.84 7.36 5.42
C ALA A 163 11.33 7.60 5.45
N THR A 164 10.69 7.60 4.27
CA THR A 164 9.25 7.81 4.12
C THR A 164 8.44 6.66 4.73
N LEU A 165 8.85 5.43 4.44
CA LEU A 165 8.20 4.23 4.98
C LEU A 165 8.35 4.17 6.50
N GLU A 166 9.54 4.49 7.03
CA GLU A 166 9.77 4.50 8.46
C GLU A 166 8.99 5.61 9.16
N TYR A 167 8.96 6.82 8.59
CA TYR A 167 8.17 7.91 9.14
C TYR A 167 6.67 7.58 9.19
N ALA A 168 6.13 7.01 8.11
CA ALA A 168 4.74 6.56 8.05
C ALA A 168 4.47 5.44 9.10
N ARG A 169 5.39 4.51 9.29
CA ARG A 169 5.29 3.44 10.30
C ARG A 169 5.23 4.01 11.71
N LEU A 170 6.12 4.95 12.04
CA LEU A 170 6.13 5.64 13.34
C LEU A 170 4.82 6.40 13.57
N TRP A 171 4.34 7.11 12.56
CA TRP A 171 3.06 7.83 12.65
C TRP A 171 1.88 6.87 12.86
N MET A 172 1.83 5.73 12.17
CA MET A 172 0.76 4.74 12.36
C MET A 172 0.76 4.13 13.77
N SER A 173 1.93 4.00 14.39
CA SER A 173 2.07 3.47 15.75
C SER A 173 1.68 4.49 16.82
N HIS A 174 1.98 5.76 16.59
CA HIS A 174 1.69 6.87 17.51
C HIS A 174 1.07 8.04 16.72
N PRO A 175 -0.20 7.91 16.32
CA PRO A 175 -0.77 8.86 15.38
C PRO A 175 -1.02 10.22 16.03
N THR A 176 -0.59 11.24 15.31
CA THR A 176 -1.02 12.63 15.44
C THR A 176 -2.13 12.94 14.43
N THR A 177 -2.16 14.12 13.83
CA THR A 177 -3.14 14.42 12.79
C THR A 177 -2.67 13.88 11.40
N ALA A 178 -3.61 13.62 10.50
CA ALA A 178 -3.28 13.30 9.10
C ALA A 178 -2.51 14.45 8.43
N ALA A 179 -2.74 15.69 8.82
CA ALA A 179 -2.02 16.87 8.35
C ALA A 179 -0.53 16.82 8.73
N ASP A 180 -0.18 16.31 9.91
CA ASP A 180 1.22 16.17 10.33
C ASP A 180 1.98 15.18 9.46
N LEU A 181 1.34 14.05 9.12
CA LEU A 181 1.93 13.06 8.22
C LEU A 181 2.17 13.65 6.82
N VAL A 182 1.17 14.30 6.26
CA VAL A 182 1.25 14.90 4.91
C VAL A 182 2.19 16.10 4.91
N GLY A 183 2.22 16.89 5.98
CA GLY A 183 3.11 18.05 6.14
C GLY A 183 4.61 17.72 6.13
N ALA A 184 4.97 16.51 6.55
CA ALA A 184 6.35 16.02 6.44
C ALA A 184 6.76 15.70 4.98
N GLY A 185 5.82 15.69 4.05
CA GLY A 185 6.01 15.23 2.67
C GLY A 185 7.12 15.95 1.93
N ASP A 186 7.18 17.29 2.01
CA ASP A 186 8.19 18.07 1.29
C ASP A 186 9.61 17.79 1.80
N ALA A 187 9.79 17.66 3.11
CA ALA A 187 11.09 17.34 3.70
C ALA A 187 11.56 15.94 3.27
N LEU A 188 10.69 14.95 3.36
CA LEU A 188 10.98 13.57 2.97
C LEU A 188 11.21 13.44 1.46
N ALA A 189 10.40 14.11 0.64
CA ALA A 189 10.52 14.10 -0.81
C ALA A 189 11.83 14.78 -1.28
N ASN A 190 12.21 15.89 -0.66
CA ASN A 190 13.48 16.54 -0.96
C ASN A 190 14.68 15.68 -0.53
N ALA A 191 14.65 15.09 0.65
CA ALA A 191 15.68 14.16 1.11
C ALA A 191 15.83 12.95 0.16
N ALA A 192 14.73 12.34 -0.26
CA ALA A 192 14.71 11.26 -1.22
C ALA A 192 15.34 11.68 -2.55
N TRP A 193 14.95 12.84 -3.08
CA TRP A 193 15.53 13.35 -4.32
C TRP A 193 17.05 13.59 -4.21
N GLU A 194 17.50 14.26 -3.16
CA GLU A 194 18.93 14.51 -2.95
C GLU A 194 19.75 13.22 -2.82
N ALA A 195 19.16 12.19 -2.22
CA ALA A 195 19.80 10.89 -2.08
C ALA A 195 19.99 10.14 -3.40
N VAL A 196 19.08 10.30 -4.37
CA VAL A 196 19.09 9.51 -5.61
C VAL A 196 19.43 10.30 -6.88
N ARG A 197 19.43 11.64 -6.84
CA ARG A 197 19.73 12.45 -8.02
C ARG A 197 21.13 12.20 -8.57
N GLY A 198 21.26 12.27 -9.90
CA GLY A 198 22.56 12.24 -10.55
C GLY A 198 23.45 13.40 -10.09
N ARG A 199 24.76 13.16 -9.96
CA ARG A 199 25.71 14.23 -9.71
C ARG A 199 25.92 15.00 -11.01
N ARG A 200 25.77 16.31 -10.99
CA ARG A 200 26.27 17.15 -12.10
C ARG A 200 27.77 16.92 -12.17
N ARG A 201 28.26 16.47 -13.33
CA ARG A 201 29.70 16.54 -13.65
C ARG A 201 30.09 17.99 -13.83
#